data_bc9cc85b9cd2698e051a108e822f23f8
#
_entry.id   bc9cc85b9cd2698e051a108e822f23f8
#
_cell.length_a   1.000
_cell.length_b   1.000
_cell.length_c   1.000
_cell.angle_alpha   90.00
_cell.angle_beta   90.00
_cell.angle_gamma   90.00
#
_symmetry.space_group_name_H-M   'P 1'
#
loop_
_entity.id
_entity.type
_entity.pdbx_description
1 polymer ?
#
loop_
_entity_poly.entity_id
_entity_poly.type
_entity_poly.pdbx_seq_one_letter_code
_entity_poly.pdbx_strand_id
1 'polypeptide(L)'
;MVGVLEVNKLVVESHNDKIFIEKLKSILNIDNLEISQPLCSIDEFICLDGLGNLEKKLKDIKLDELDKLGILIDADEVGIEKRISEINGILKKVGIEVEFKDINEFQKDSKNDIEIACHILNIEDKGSLDNILKTIAKGKSEYADCLESWKKCLEEKGEKVS
;
A
#
# COMPACT_ATOMS: atom_id res chain seq x y z
N MET A 1 -20.71 27.93 10.03
CA MET A 1 -20.14 27.28 8.83
C MET A 1 -20.08 25.78 9.10
N VAL A 2 -20.85 25.01 8.40
CA VAL A 2 -20.66 23.56 8.40
C VAL A 2 -19.43 23.33 7.54
N GLY A 3 -18.30 22.92 8.15
CA GLY A 3 -17.11 22.57 7.40
C GLY A 3 -17.47 21.38 6.47
N VAL A 4 -17.19 21.53 5.19
CA VAL A 4 -17.25 20.39 4.26
C VAL A 4 -16.26 19.36 4.78
N LEU A 5 -16.75 18.20 5.21
CA LEU A 5 -15.89 17.10 5.64
C LEU A 5 -15.15 16.59 4.40
N GLU A 6 -13.81 16.74 4.38
CA GLU A 6 -12.99 16.15 3.33
C GLU A 6 -13.21 14.63 3.30
N VAL A 7 -13.44 14.09 2.11
CA VAL A 7 -13.59 12.65 1.88
C VAL A 7 -12.31 12.12 1.27
N ASN A 8 -11.52 11.43 2.08
CA ASN A 8 -10.24 10.89 1.67
C ASN A 8 -10.29 9.36 1.63
N LYS A 9 -9.72 8.75 0.62
CA LYS A 9 -9.68 7.30 0.45
C LYS A 9 -8.26 6.79 0.23
N LEU A 10 -7.92 5.66 0.86
CA LEU A 10 -6.67 4.96 0.66
C LEU A 10 -6.93 3.57 0.06
N VAL A 11 -6.33 3.31 -1.08
CA VAL A 11 -6.27 1.98 -1.69
C VAL A 11 -5.04 1.27 -1.15
N VAL A 12 -5.20 0.04 -0.67
CA VAL A 12 -4.14 -0.80 -0.10
C VAL A 12 -4.05 -2.13 -0.84
N GLU A 13 -2.86 -2.71 -0.91
CA GLU A 13 -2.63 -3.94 -1.66
C GLU A 13 -3.20 -5.17 -0.95
N SER A 14 -2.87 -5.37 0.31
CA SER A 14 -3.18 -6.58 1.06
C SER A 14 -4.08 -6.35 2.27
N HIS A 15 -4.61 -7.46 2.81
CA HIS A 15 -5.38 -7.43 4.05
C HIS A 15 -4.52 -6.99 5.26
N ASN A 16 -3.25 -7.38 5.29
CA ASN A 16 -2.32 -6.99 6.35
C ASN A 16 -2.06 -5.49 6.33
N ASP A 17 -1.90 -4.90 5.13
CA ASP A 17 -1.76 -3.45 5.00
C ASP A 17 -2.98 -2.73 5.54
N LYS A 18 -4.18 -3.22 5.20
CA LYS A 18 -5.44 -2.66 5.70
C LYS A 18 -5.49 -2.66 7.22
N ILE A 19 -5.23 -3.81 7.86
CA ILE A 19 -5.24 -3.94 9.33
C ILE A 19 -4.22 -2.98 9.95
N PHE A 20 -3.02 -2.94 9.40
CA PHE A 20 -1.95 -2.07 9.89
C PHE A 20 -2.35 -0.59 9.82
N ILE A 21 -2.84 -0.14 8.67
CA ILE A 21 -3.25 1.26 8.46
C ILE A 21 -4.48 1.61 9.30
N GLU A 22 -5.47 0.73 9.44
CA GLU A 22 -6.61 0.96 10.33
C GLU A 22 -6.17 1.13 11.79
N LYS A 23 -5.19 0.34 12.23
CA LYS A 23 -4.62 0.48 13.58
C LYS A 23 -3.86 1.80 13.73
N LEU A 24 -3.04 2.14 12.75
CA LEU A 24 -2.29 3.41 12.73
C LEU A 24 -3.25 4.61 12.71
N LYS A 25 -4.29 4.58 11.88
CA LYS A 25 -5.37 5.56 11.83
C LYS A 25 -6.00 5.78 13.22
N SER A 26 -6.31 4.69 13.93
CA SER A 26 -6.87 4.74 15.28
C SER A 26 -5.91 5.38 16.29
N ILE A 27 -4.62 5.05 16.23
CA ILE A 27 -3.60 5.60 17.13
C ILE A 27 -3.40 7.10 16.89
N LEU A 28 -3.43 7.53 15.63
CA LEU A 28 -3.21 8.90 15.21
C LEU A 28 -4.49 9.76 15.26
N ASN A 29 -5.64 9.19 15.60
CA ASN A 29 -6.97 9.83 15.63
C ASN A 29 -7.32 10.52 14.30
N ILE A 30 -7.15 9.79 13.19
CA ILE A 30 -7.50 10.26 11.84
C ILE A 30 -8.91 9.76 11.52
N ASP A 31 -9.90 10.65 11.43
CA ASP A 31 -11.31 10.26 11.23
C ASP A 31 -11.76 10.36 9.77
N ASN A 32 -11.18 11.24 8.98
CA ASN A 32 -11.60 11.55 7.62
C ASN A 32 -10.88 10.72 6.53
N LEU A 33 -10.43 9.52 6.85
CA LEU A 33 -9.78 8.60 5.92
C LEU A 33 -10.53 7.27 5.86
N GLU A 34 -11.06 6.94 4.69
CA GLU A 34 -11.61 5.61 4.39
C GLU A 34 -10.53 4.71 3.81
N ILE A 35 -10.37 3.50 4.34
CA ILE A 35 -9.46 2.50 3.78
C ILE A 35 -10.29 1.52 2.95
N SER A 36 -9.97 1.41 1.68
CA SER A 36 -10.70 0.54 0.75
C SER A 36 -10.56 -0.94 1.12
N GLN A 37 -11.41 -1.79 0.52
CA GLN A 37 -11.12 -3.22 0.53
C GLN A 37 -9.81 -3.45 -0.22
N PRO A 38 -8.96 -4.38 0.26
CA PRO A 38 -7.67 -4.66 -0.35
C PRO A 38 -7.79 -5.05 -1.83
N LEU A 39 -6.74 -4.80 -2.60
CA LEU A 39 -6.67 -5.25 -4.00
C LEU A 39 -6.65 -6.78 -4.09
N CYS A 40 -6.05 -7.43 -3.10
CA CYS A 40 -5.98 -8.87 -2.96
C CYS A 40 -6.97 -9.34 -1.90
N SER A 41 -7.93 -10.18 -2.26
CA SER A 41 -8.83 -10.80 -1.28
C SER A 41 -8.17 -12.00 -0.60
N ILE A 42 -8.60 -12.33 0.62
CA ILE A 42 -8.08 -13.49 1.38
C ILE A 42 -8.37 -14.82 0.66
N ASP A 43 -9.42 -14.87 -0.14
CA ASP A 43 -9.85 -16.08 -0.85
C ASP A 43 -9.01 -16.35 -2.12
N GLU A 44 -8.25 -15.36 -2.58
CA GLU A 44 -7.32 -15.54 -3.68
C GLU A 44 -5.95 -15.95 -3.11
N PHE A 45 -5.73 -17.27 -3.03
CA PHE A 45 -4.48 -17.89 -2.54
C PHE A 45 -3.22 -17.42 -3.28
N ILE A 46 -3.37 -16.75 -4.40
CA ILE A 46 -2.29 -16.21 -5.21
C ILE A 46 -2.71 -14.82 -5.68
N CYS A 47 -2.34 -13.79 -4.94
CA CYS A 47 -2.34 -12.45 -5.47
C CYS A 47 -1.14 -12.31 -6.42
N LEU A 48 -1.21 -12.97 -7.57
CA LEU A 48 -0.16 -12.94 -8.57
C LEU A 48 -0.01 -11.56 -9.22
N ASP A 49 -0.98 -10.68 -9.03
CA ASP A 49 -1.02 -9.39 -9.69
C ASP A 49 -1.82 -8.38 -8.88
N GLY A 50 -1.30 -7.98 -7.72
CA GLY A 50 -1.92 -6.94 -6.88
C GLY A 50 -2.18 -5.66 -7.67
N LEU A 51 -1.26 -5.28 -8.54
CA LEU A 51 -1.40 -4.13 -9.43
C LEU A 51 -2.43 -4.35 -10.56
N GLY A 52 -2.64 -5.58 -11.04
CA GLY A 52 -3.69 -5.87 -12.03
C GLY A 52 -5.09 -5.52 -11.52
N ASN A 53 -5.32 -5.71 -10.23
CA ASN A 53 -6.57 -5.34 -9.57
C ASN A 53 -6.71 -3.82 -9.32
N LEU A 54 -5.61 -3.07 -9.32
CA LEU A 54 -5.64 -1.62 -9.13
C LEU A 54 -6.44 -0.92 -10.24
N GLU A 55 -6.26 -1.32 -11.49
CA GLU A 55 -7.01 -0.76 -12.62
C GLU A 55 -8.53 -0.92 -12.41
N LYS A 56 -8.97 -2.13 -12.05
CA LYS A 56 -10.37 -2.41 -11.76
C LYS A 56 -10.86 -1.58 -10.58
N LYS A 57 -10.09 -1.55 -9.49
CA LYS A 57 -10.45 -0.81 -8.28
C LYS A 57 -10.63 0.69 -8.55
N LEU A 58 -9.71 1.29 -9.31
CA LEU A 58 -9.80 2.70 -9.66
C LEU A 58 -11.01 3.03 -10.54
N LYS A 59 -11.42 2.11 -11.42
CA LYS A 59 -12.65 2.26 -12.23
C LYS A 59 -13.93 2.19 -11.39
N ASP A 60 -13.90 1.45 -10.27
CA ASP A 60 -15.04 1.28 -9.37
C ASP A 60 -15.17 2.44 -8.36
N ILE A 61 -14.11 3.22 -8.17
CA ILE A 61 -14.09 4.37 -7.26
C ILE A 61 -14.70 5.60 -7.98
N LYS A 62 -15.65 6.25 -7.33
CA LYS A 62 -16.19 7.53 -7.77
C LYS A 62 -15.24 8.65 -7.37
N LEU A 63 -14.36 9.03 -8.27
CA LEU A 63 -13.30 10.01 -8.01
C LEU A 63 -13.86 11.41 -7.75
N ASP A 64 -14.98 11.75 -8.36
CA ASP A 64 -15.68 13.02 -8.21
C ASP A 64 -16.34 13.22 -6.83
N GLU A 65 -16.42 12.17 -6.02
CA GLU A 65 -16.90 12.22 -4.63
C GLU A 65 -15.75 12.32 -3.60
N LEU A 66 -14.48 12.37 -4.06
CA LEU A 66 -13.30 12.38 -3.19
C LEU A 66 -12.51 13.68 -3.30
N ASP A 67 -11.96 14.13 -2.19
CA ASP A 67 -10.97 15.21 -2.14
C ASP A 67 -9.56 14.67 -2.39
N LYS A 68 -9.23 13.52 -1.78
CA LYS A 68 -7.90 12.90 -1.90
C LYS A 68 -7.97 11.39 -2.06
N LEU A 69 -7.08 10.87 -2.89
CA LEU A 69 -6.86 9.45 -3.09
C LEU A 69 -5.40 9.09 -2.83
N GLY A 70 -5.18 8.17 -1.90
CA GLY A 70 -3.88 7.54 -1.67
C GLY A 70 -3.82 6.15 -2.30
N ILE A 71 -2.66 5.76 -2.80
CA ILE A 71 -2.35 4.41 -3.29
C ILE A 71 -1.16 3.90 -2.49
N LEU A 72 -1.33 2.80 -1.75
CA LEU A 72 -0.30 2.17 -0.92
C LEU A 72 -0.02 0.76 -1.45
N ILE A 73 1.18 0.55 -1.95
CA ILE A 73 1.61 -0.70 -2.60
C ILE A 73 2.99 -1.10 -2.06
N ASP A 74 3.29 -2.38 -2.05
CA ASP A 74 4.61 -2.90 -1.71
C ASP A 74 5.60 -2.75 -2.88
N ALA A 75 6.87 -2.43 -2.59
CA ALA A 75 7.94 -2.43 -3.60
C ALA A 75 8.28 -3.84 -4.06
N ASP A 76 8.16 -4.84 -3.18
CA ASP A 76 8.57 -6.22 -3.39
C ASP A 76 10.03 -6.31 -3.89
N GLU A 77 10.27 -7.20 -4.86
CA GLU A 77 11.58 -7.38 -5.49
C GLU A 77 11.80 -6.46 -6.71
N VAL A 78 10.76 -5.74 -7.13
CA VAL A 78 10.83 -4.94 -8.37
C VAL A 78 11.34 -3.52 -8.16
N GLY A 79 11.20 -2.99 -6.95
CA GLY A 79 11.70 -1.68 -6.55
C GLY A 79 10.74 -0.51 -6.84
N ILE A 80 11.07 0.64 -6.25
CA ILE A 80 10.22 1.84 -6.26
C ILE A 80 10.01 2.37 -7.68
N GLU A 81 11.08 2.55 -8.45
CA GLU A 81 11.01 3.15 -9.79
C GLU A 81 10.08 2.37 -10.71
N LYS A 82 10.20 1.04 -10.69
CA LYS A 82 9.34 0.17 -11.51
C LYS A 82 7.90 0.22 -11.04
N ARG A 83 7.63 0.23 -9.73
CA ARG A 83 6.27 0.37 -9.18
C ARG A 83 5.63 1.71 -9.57
N ILE A 84 6.37 2.81 -9.51
CA ILE A 84 5.90 4.12 -9.99
C ILE A 84 5.50 4.03 -11.47
N SER A 85 6.34 3.45 -12.30
CA SER A 85 6.06 3.29 -13.74
C SER A 85 4.80 2.45 -13.99
N GLU A 86 4.61 1.37 -13.25
CA GLU A 86 3.43 0.51 -13.34
C GLU A 86 2.15 1.25 -12.90
N ILE A 87 2.21 1.99 -11.77
CA ILE A 87 1.08 2.82 -11.29
C ILE A 87 0.73 3.89 -12.33
N ASN A 88 1.71 4.62 -12.86
CA ASN A 88 1.49 5.63 -13.91
C ASN A 88 0.81 5.04 -15.15
N GLY A 89 1.24 3.84 -15.56
CA GLY A 89 0.61 3.11 -16.66
C GLY A 89 -0.87 2.80 -16.40
N ILE A 90 -1.20 2.43 -15.17
CA ILE A 90 -2.60 2.13 -14.76
C ILE A 90 -3.42 3.42 -14.69
N LEU A 91 -2.90 4.50 -14.07
CA LEU A 91 -3.58 5.79 -13.98
C LEU A 91 -3.96 6.31 -15.36
N LYS A 92 -3.02 6.24 -16.31
CA LYS A 92 -3.27 6.62 -17.70
C LYS A 92 -4.37 5.79 -18.35
N LYS A 93 -4.41 4.47 -18.12
CA LYS A 93 -5.47 3.58 -18.66
C LYS A 93 -6.86 3.91 -18.13
N VAL A 94 -6.96 4.34 -16.87
CA VAL A 94 -8.25 4.73 -16.26
C VAL A 94 -8.61 6.18 -16.49
N GLY A 95 -7.78 6.93 -17.21
CA GLY A 95 -8.05 8.31 -17.59
C GLY A 95 -7.79 9.33 -16.49
N ILE A 96 -6.91 9.01 -15.55
CA ILE A 96 -6.40 9.93 -14.52
C ILE A 96 -5.14 10.61 -15.08
N GLU A 97 -5.13 11.93 -15.07
CA GLU A 97 -4.08 12.77 -15.69
C GLU A 97 -3.00 13.16 -14.68
N VAL A 98 -2.48 12.15 -13.96
CA VAL A 98 -1.40 12.30 -12.99
C VAL A 98 -0.23 11.39 -13.39
N GLU A 99 0.99 11.89 -13.27
CA GLU A 99 2.21 11.14 -13.52
C GLU A 99 3.19 11.35 -12.36
N PHE A 100 3.35 10.32 -11.53
CA PHE A 100 4.29 10.37 -10.42
C PHE A 100 5.73 10.26 -10.91
N LYS A 101 6.59 11.09 -10.33
CA LYS A 101 8.05 11.01 -10.49
C LYS A 101 8.71 10.48 -9.21
N ASP A 102 8.03 10.65 -8.08
CA ASP A 102 8.47 10.21 -6.76
C ASP A 102 7.26 9.79 -5.93
N ILE A 103 7.52 9.17 -4.77
CA ILE A 103 6.50 8.79 -3.79
C ILE A 103 6.23 9.94 -2.82
N ASN A 104 5.09 9.89 -2.12
CA ASN A 104 4.69 10.84 -1.06
C ASN A 104 4.39 12.28 -1.53
N GLU A 105 4.21 12.48 -2.82
CA GLU A 105 3.82 13.78 -3.37
C GLU A 105 2.37 13.73 -3.85
N PHE A 106 1.56 14.69 -3.38
CA PHE A 106 0.23 14.90 -3.92
C PHE A 106 0.30 15.62 -5.25
N GLN A 107 -0.38 15.08 -6.25
CA GLN A 107 -0.54 15.70 -7.55
C GLN A 107 -2.02 15.89 -7.85
N LYS A 108 -2.37 17.03 -8.43
CA LYS A 108 -3.74 17.36 -8.79
C LYS A 108 -4.12 16.75 -10.14
N ASP A 109 -5.15 15.91 -10.15
CA ASP A 109 -5.87 15.55 -11.36
C ASP A 109 -6.95 16.58 -11.63
N SER A 110 -6.68 17.49 -12.57
CA SER A 110 -7.59 18.59 -12.89
C SER A 110 -8.90 18.13 -13.55
N LYS A 111 -8.91 16.94 -14.14
CA LYS A 111 -10.08 16.37 -14.80
C LYS A 111 -11.14 15.93 -13.81
N ASN A 112 -10.70 15.29 -12.73
CA ASN A 112 -11.59 14.77 -11.68
C ASN A 112 -11.62 15.68 -10.44
N ASP A 113 -10.88 16.78 -10.44
CA ASP A 113 -10.74 17.75 -9.33
C ASP A 113 -10.30 17.13 -8.01
N ILE A 114 -9.42 16.13 -8.06
CA ILE A 114 -8.94 15.35 -6.93
C ILE A 114 -7.41 15.46 -6.77
N GLU A 115 -6.91 15.40 -5.54
CA GLU A 115 -5.48 15.23 -5.25
C GLU A 115 -5.14 13.75 -5.06
N ILE A 116 -4.11 13.27 -5.77
CA ILE A 116 -3.70 11.87 -5.74
C ILE A 116 -2.24 11.76 -5.32
N ALA A 117 -1.93 10.81 -4.43
CA ALA A 117 -0.58 10.47 -4.03
C ALA A 117 -0.37 8.96 -4.06
N CYS A 118 0.88 8.52 -4.26
CA CYS A 118 1.27 7.15 -4.03
C CYS A 118 2.36 7.05 -2.97
N HIS A 119 2.31 5.97 -2.21
CA HIS A 119 3.38 5.52 -1.34
C HIS A 119 3.72 4.08 -1.64
N ILE A 120 5.00 3.78 -1.74
CA ILE A 120 5.50 2.43 -1.99
C ILE A 120 6.28 1.98 -0.77
N LEU A 121 5.76 0.97 -0.07
CA LEU A 121 6.39 0.40 1.12
C LEU A 121 7.69 -0.27 0.74
N ASN A 122 8.80 0.14 1.35
CA ASN A 122 10.13 -0.32 1.00
C ASN A 122 11.11 -0.23 2.16
N ILE A 123 12.23 -0.94 2.00
CA ILE A 123 13.47 -0.76 2.75
C ILE A 123 14.56 -0.56 1.69
N GLU A 124 15.15 0.62 1.66
CA GLU A 124 16.19 1.05 0.70
C GLU A 124 15.76 1.09 -0.78
N ASP A 125 14.86 0.32 -1.25
CA ASP A 125 14.26 0.32 -2.62
C ASP A 125 13.28 -0.83 -2.79
N LYS A 126 13.41 -1.91 -2.03
CA LYS A 126 12.64 -3.15 -2.14
C LYS A 126 11.90 -3.48 -0.86
N GLY A 127 11.10 -4.52 -0.88
CA GLY A 127 10.44 -5.07 0.30
C GLY A 127 8.97 -4.71 0.41
N SER A 128 8.42 -5.06 1.55
CA SER A 128 7.00 -4.99 1.87
C SER A 128 6.78 -4.49 3.29
N LEU A 129 5.51 -4.34 3.69
CA LEU A 129 5.16 -4.04 5.08
C LEU A 129 5.79 -5.04 6.05
N ASP A 130 5.78 -6.34 5.75
CA ASP A 130 6.36 -7.36 6.62
C ASP A 130 7.86 -7.15 6.84
N ASN A 131 8.59 -6.75 5.81
CA ASN A 131 10.02 -6.43 5.92
C ASN A 131 10.26 -5.22 6.83
N ILE A 132 9.44 -4.18 6.68
CA ILE A 132 9.50 -2.97 7.54
C ILE A 132 9.24 -3.36 9.00
N LEU A 133 8.17 -4.11 9.27
CA LEU A 133 7.80 -4.53 10.62
C LEU A 133 8.88 -5.41 11.26
N LYS A 134 9.46 -6.35 10.51
CA LYS A 134 10.60 -7.17 10.97
C LYS A 134 11.80 -6.29 11.32
N THR A 135 12.12 -5.30 10.50
CA THR A 135 13.24 -4.38 10.75
C THR A 135 13.01 -3.55 12.02
N ILE A 136 11.77 -3.06 12.22
CA ILE A 136 11.42 -2.30 13.42
C ILE A 136 11.45 -3.18 14.68
N ALA A 137 11.00 -4.43 14.59
CA ALA A 137 10.93 -5.36 15.71
C ALA A 137 12.29 -5.91 16.13
N LYS A 138 13.26 -5.95 15.21
CA LYS A 138 14.60 -6.50 15.47
C LYS A 138 15.29 -5.78 16.63
N GLY A 139 15.76 -6.55 17.62
CA GLY A 139 16.38 -6.02 18.83
C GLY A 139 15.45 -5.29 19.80
N LYS A 140 14.12 -5.27 19.51
CA LYS A 140 13.10 -4.66 20.38
C LYS A 140 12.07 -5.67 20.87
N SER A 141 12.01 -6.84 20.25
CA SER A 141 11.07 -7.91 20.60
C SER A 141 11.79 -9.24 20.68
N GLU A 142 11.89 -9.80 21.88
CA GLU A 142 12.47 -11.13 22.12
C GLU A 142 11.77 -12.21 21.27
N TYR A 143 10.47 -12.09 21.07
CA TYR A 143 9.70 -13.03 20.23
C TYR A 143 10.09 -12.94 18.76
N ALA A 144 10.30 -11.73 18.23
CA ALA A 144 10.74 -11.54 16.84
C ALA A 144 12.16 -12.11 16.63
N ASP A 145 13.07 -11.87 17.58
CA ASP A 145 14.44 -12.35 17.53
C ASP A 145 14.51 -13.90 17.66
N CYS A 146 13.68 -14.49 18.51
CA CYS A 146 13.55 -15.95 18.63
C CYS A 146 12.98 -16.59 17.36
N LEU A 147 11.97 -15.97 16.74
CA LEU A 147 11.36 -16.46 15.49
C LEU A 147 12.38 -16.42 14.34
N GLU A 148 13.15 -15.37 14.22
CA GLU A 148 14.22 -15.25 13.22
C GLU A 148 15.30 -16.32 13.41
N SER A 149 15.71 -16.54 14.65
CA SER A 149 16.68 -17.58 15.01
C SER A 149 16.15 -18.99 14.68
N TRP A 150 14.88 -19.25 14.93
CA TRP A 150 14.22 -20.51 14.62
C TRP A 150 14.15 -20.76 13.10
N LYS A 151 13.77 -19.75 12.31
CA LYS A 151 13.76 -19.83 10.85
C LYS A 151 15.14 -20.15 10.31
N LYS A 152 16.16 -19.43 10.74
CA LYS A 152 17.55 -19.68 10.36
C LYS A 152 18.00 -21.10 10.67
N CYS A 153 17.66 -21.63 11.86
CA CYS A 153 17.97 -23.00 12.24
C CYS A 153 17.33 -24.03 11.31
N LEU A 154 16.09 -23.81 10.85
CA LEU A 154 15.40 -24.70 9.91
C LEU A 154 16.05 -24.65 8.51
N GLU A 155 16.37 -23.46 8.02
CA GLU A 155 17.05 -23.28 6.73
C GLU A 155 18.41 -23.97 6.70
N GLU A 156 19.20 -23.87 7.80
CA GLU A 156 20.48 -24.57 7.94
C GLU A 156 20.34 -26.11 7.91
N LYS A 157 19.15 -26.63 8.22
CA LYS A 157 18.81 -28.06 8.13
C LYS A 157 18.19 -28.47 6.80
N GLY A 158 18.07 -27.53 5.85
CA GLY A 158 17.53 -27.78 4.53
C GLY A 158 16.01 -27.73 4.44
N GLU A 159 15.32 -27.25 5.49
CA GLU A 159 13.88 -27.03 5.48
C GLU A 159 13.55 -25.67 4.85
N LYS A 160 12.50 -25.63 3.99
CA LYS A 160 11.98 -24.37 3.47
C LYS A 160 11.00 -23.78 4.46
N VAL A 161 11.31 -22.60 4.98
CA VAL A 161 10.42 -21.83 5.84
C VAL A 161 9.80 -20.72 5.00
N SER A 162 8.49 -20.78 4.82
CA SER A 162 7.71 -19.77 4.14
C SER A 162 7.31 -18.64 5.12
#